data_dcf7b1def8daca6329be5c48407f224d
#
_entry.id   dcf7b1def8daca6329be5c48407f224d
#
_cell.length_a   1.000
_cell.length_b   1.000
_cell.length_c   1.000
_cell.angle_alpha   90.00
_cell.angle_beta   90.00
_cell.angle_gamma   90.00
#
_symmetry.space_group_name_H-M   'P 1'
#
loop_
_entity.id
_entity.type
_entity.pdbx_description
1 polymer ?
#
loop_
_entity_poly.entity_id
_entity_poly.type
_entity_poly.pdbx_seq_one_letter_code
_entity_poly.pdbx_strand_id
1 'polypeptide(L)'
;CSSDLPKIIYSDAYYSETVPYADLILPDTTYLERWDCISLLDRPISTAEGAADAIRQPVLKLDRDVKPFQDVLIELGSRLGLPGFINEDKSPKFPGGYSDYIINHERQPGIGPLAGWRGNGDEFGKGAVNPNQLNKYIENGCFHFNELKKDQQYYKFANKSYLEFAKKNGWIGSEQPIIFQLYSEEMQKFKLAGMGFGETLPPKK
;
A
#
# COMPACT_ATOMS: atom_id res chain seq x y z
N CYS A 1 -7.05 0.71 -28.83
CA CYS A 1 -5.79 0.62 -29.54
C CYS A 1 -5.04 1.96 -29.47
N SER A 2 -3.70 1.93 -29.37
CA SER A 2 -2.87 3.15 -29.27
C SER A 2 -2.97 4.06 -30.49
N SER A 3 -3.30 3.50 -31.66
CA SER A 3 -3.47 4.26 -32.90
C SER A 3 -4.62 5.29 -32.88
N ASP A 4 -5.54 5.16 -31.93
CA ASP A 4 -6.72 6.02 -31.82
C ASP A 4 -6.54 7.12 -30.78
N LEU A 5 -5.41 7.13 -30.07
CA LEU A 5 -5.11 8.16 -29.10
C LEU A 5 -4.54 9.40 -29.77
N PRO A 6 -5.10 10.58 -29.51
CA PRO A 6 -4.63 11.82 -30.13
C PRO A 6 -3.22 12.23 -29.68
N LYS A 7 -2.81 11.80 -28.50
CA LYS A 7 -1.46 12.00 -27.93
C LYS A 7 -1.13 10.93 -26.91
N ILE A 8 0.13 10.51 -26.89
CA ILE A 8 0.68 9.56 -25.94
C ILE A 8 1.82 10.24 -25.18
N ILE A 9 1.62 10.40 -23.86
CA ILE A 9 2.66 10.81 -22.93
C ILE A 9 3.11 9.57 -22.17
N TYR A 10 4.37 9.25 -22.24
CA TYR A 10 4.91 8.01 -21.68
C TYR A 10 6.04 8.32 -20.68
N SER A 11 5.98 7.65 -19.53
CA SER A 11 7.04 7.74 -18.53
C SER A 11 7.69 6.37 -18.34
N ASP A 12 9.01 6.33 -18.46
CA ASP A 12 9.76 5.08 -18.27
C ASP A 12 11.20 5.39 -17.81
N ALA A 13 11.74 4.47 -17.02
CA ALA A 13 13.13 4.53 -16.59
C ALA A 13 14.10 3.96 -17.64
N TYR A 14 13.57 3.22 -18.61
CA TYR A 14 14.33 2.56 -19.67
C TYR A 14 13.66 2.79 -21.02
N TYR A 15 14.43 2.65 -22.09
CA TYR A 15 13.90 2.68 -23.45
C TYR A 15 13.21 1.35 -23.76
N SER A 16 11.90 1.29 -23.49
CA SER A 16 11.06 0.12 -23.72
C SER A 16 10.41 0.15 -25.10
N GLU A 17 9.74 -0.95 -25.47
CA GLU A 17 9.08 -1.11 -26.77
C GLU A 17 7.96 -0.08 -27.01
N THR A 18 7.41 0.53 -25.98
CA THR A 18 6.33 1.52 -26.07
C THR A 18 6.86 2.94 -26.30
N VAL A 19 8.08 3.23 -25.86
CA VAL A 19 8.69 4.58 -25.95
C VAL A 19 8.69 5.15 -27.37
N PRO A 20 8.99 4.37 -28.44
CA PRO A 20 9.00 4.91 -29.82
C PRO A 20 7.65 5.41 -30.32
N TYR A 21 6.55 5.07 -29.65
CA TYR A 21 5.20 5.49 -30.03
C TYR A 21 4.71 6.72 -29.25
N ALA A 22 5.50 7.21 -28.33
CA ALA A 22 5.13 8.36 -27.51
C ALA A 22 5.39 9.69 -28.21
N ASP A 23 4.44 10.64 -28.09
CA ASP A 23 4.61 12.02 -28.52
C ASP A 23 5.47 12.84 -27.55
N LEU A 24 5.45 12.46 -26.26
CA LEU A 24 6.26 13.04 -25.20
C LEU A 24 6.76 11.95 -24.26
N ILE A 25 8.05 11.94 -24.03
CA ILE A 25 8.71 11.02 -23.10
C ILE A 25 9.12 11.80 -21.86
N LEU A 26 8.70 11.31 -20.68
CA LEU A 26 9.12 11.81 -19.39
C LEU A 26 10.10 10.79 -18.79
N PRO A 27 11.41 11.09 -18.75
CA PRO A 27 12.37 10.16 -18.17
C PRO A 27 12.10 9.97 -16.68
N ASP A 28 11.86 8.73 -16.28
CA ASP A 28 11.62 8.33 -14.90
C ASP A 28 12.90 7.83 -14.22
N THR A 29 12.80 7.63 -12.95
CA THR A 29 13.85 7.07 -12.10
C THR A 29 13.68 5.57 -11.95
N THR A 30 14.77 4.88 -11.64
CA THR A 30 14.68 3.51 -11.12
C THR A 30 14.14 3.52 -9.69
N TYR A 31 13.66 2.37 -9.23
CA TYR A 31 13.17 2.23 -7.85
C TYR A 31 14.27 2.37 -6.77
N LEU A 32 15.56 2.33 -7.15
CA LEU A 32 16.68 2.60 -6.25
C LEU A 32 16.92 4.10 -6.02
N GLU A 33 16.32 4.95 -6.83
CA GLU A 33 16.53 6.41 -6.85
C GLU A 33 15.35 7.20 -6.30
N ARG A 34 14.25 6.54 -5.91
CA ARG A 34 13.04 7.22 -5.47
C ARG A 34 12.46 6.64 -4.18
N TRP A 35 11.63 7.42 -3.54
CA TRP A 35 10.78 6.98 -2.46
C TRP A 35 9.61 6.17 -2.99
N ASP A 36 9.29 5.08 -2.31
CA ASP A 36 8.04 4.34 -2.50
C ASP A 36 7.49 3.91 -1.14
N CYS A 37 6.21 3.60 -1.07
CA CYS A 37 5.62 2.98 0.10
C CYS A 37 4.71 1.81 -0.28
N ILE A 38 4.70 0.79 0.58
CA ILE A 38 3.72 -0.29 0.59
C ILE A 38 2.84 -0.03 1.80
N SER A 39 1.67 0.52 1.55
CA SER A 39 0.78 0.98 2.60
C SER A 39 -0.17 -0.11 3.07
N LEU A 40 -0.34 -0.20 4.36
CA LEU A 40 -1.42 -0.96 5.00
C LEU A 40 -2.81 -0.56 4.48
N LEU A 41 -3.00 0.71 4.16
CA LEU A 41 -4.29 1.26 3.77
C LEU A 41 -4.68 0.92 2.34
N ASP A 42 -3.70 0.72 1.46
CA ASP A 42 -3.93 0.39 0.05
C ASP A 42 -3.78 -1.10 -0.23
N ARG A 43 -2.63 -1.64 0.11
CA ARG A 43 -2.27 -3.04 -0.13
C ARG A 43 -1.44 -3.54 1.04
N PRO A 44 -2.09 -3.88 2.15
CA PRO A 44 -1.38 -4.29 3.34
C PRO A 44 -0.59 -5.56 3.11
N ILE A 45 0.62 -5.57 3.60
CA ILE A 45 1.31 -6.80 3.92
C ILE A 45 0.64 -7.32 5.17
N SER A 46 -0.01 -8.48 5.08
CA SER A 46 -0.80 -8.95 6.21
C SER A 46 -0.72 -10.44 6.41
N THR A 47 -0.64 -10.81 7.68
CA THR A 47 -0.71 -12.18 8.18
C THR A 47 -1.87 -12.32 9.16
N ALA A 48 -2.10 -13.53 9.69
CA ALA A 48 -3.08 -13.75 10.74
C ALA A 48 -2.73 -13.02 12.04
N GLU A 49 -1.43 -12.83 12.30
CA GLU A 49 -0.91 -12.21 13.51
C GLU A 49 -0.96 -10.69 13.47
N GLY A 50 -0.95 -10.11 12.28
CA GLY A 50 -0.88 -8.66 12.20
C GLY A 50 -0.89 -8.09 10.80
N ALA A 51 -0.61 -6.82 10.74
CA ALA A 51 -0.52 -6.06 9.51
C ALA A 51 0.73 -5.18 9.50
N ALA A 52 1.30 -5.02 8.33
CA ALA A 52 2.51 -4.25 8.16
C ALA A 52 2.39 -3.25 7.02
N ASP A 53 3.21 -2.23 7.08
CA ASP A 53 3.55 -1.42 5.93
C ASP A 53 5.07 -1.16 5.88
N ALA A 54 5.52 -0.70 4.75
CA ALA A 54 6.94 -0.49 4.50
C ALA A 54 7.15 0.71 3.60
N ILE A 55 8.33 1.29 3.70
CA ILE A 55 8.84 2.27 2.75
C ILE A 55 10.07 1.71 2.04
N ARG A 56 10.37 2.28 0.90
CA ARG A 56 11.67 2.16 0.27
C ARG A 56 12.27 3.54 0.15
N GLN A 57 13.41 3.76 0.79
CA GLN A 57 14.18 4.99 0.63
C GLN A 57 15.08 4.89 -0.60
N PRO A 58 15.36 6.02 -1.29
CA PRO A 58 16.37 6.04 -2.33
C PRO A 58 17.74 5.72 -1.75
N VAL A 59 18.46 4.82 -2.39
CA VAL A 59 19.84 4.43 -2.04
C VAL A 59 20.86 4.98 -3.02
N LEU A 60 20.40 5.44 -4.18
CA LEU A 60 21.22 6.11 -5.17
C LEU A 60 20.80 7.58 -5.28
N LYS A 61 21.78 8.44 -5.40
CA LYS A 61 21.53 9.86 -5.65
C LYS A 61 21.23 10.07 -7.13
N LEU A 62 20.22 10.87 -7.40
CA LEU A 62 19.94 11.36 -8.75
C LEU A 62 21.07 12.29 -9.22
N ASP A 63 21.70 11.94 -10.33
CA ASP A 63 22.80 12.69 -10.96
C ASP A 63 22.50 13.09 -12.42
N ARG A 64 21.28 12.85 -12.88
CA ARG A 64 20.80 13.12 -14.24
C ARG A 64 19.44 13.81 -14.25
N ASP A 65 19.06 14.37 -15.38
CA ASP A 65 17.81 15.10 -15.57
C ASP A 65 16.63 14.12 -15.76
N VAL A 66 16.22 13.50 -14.66
CA VAL A 66 15.06 12.62 -14.57
C VAL A 66 14.26 12.95 -13.31
N LYS A 67 13.00 12.62 -13.30
CA LYS A 67 12.12 12.90 -12.16
C LYS A 67 11.23 11.69 -11.85
N PRO A 68 11.09 11.29 -10.59
CA PRO A 68 10.16 10.24 -10.21
C PRO A 68 8.75 10.53 -10.71
N PHE A 69 8.09 9.55 -11.30
CA PHE A 69 6.75 9.77 -11.86
C PHE A 69 5.73 10.24 -10.81
N GLN A 70 5.87 9.81 -9.56
CA GLN A 70 5.05 10.29 -8.46
C GLN A 70 5.22 11.80 -8.24
N ASP A 71 6.45 12.31 -8.32
CA ASP A 71 6.75 13.75 -8.19
C ASP A 71 6.18 14.52 -9.37
N VAL A 72 6.26 13.96 -10.58
CA VAL A 72 5.64 14.55 -11.79
C VAL A 72 4.14 14.69 -11.59
N LEU A 73 3.45 13.66 -11.10
CA LEU A 73 2.00 13.69 -10.86
C LEU A 73 1.62 14.72 -9.78
N ILE A 74 2.39 14.82 -8.69
CA ILE A 74 2.15 15.79 -7.62
C ILE A 74 2.33 17.23 -8.16
N GLU A 75 3.40 17.46 -8.89
CA GLU A 75 3.65 18.79 -9.50
C GLU A 75 2.56 19.13 -10.51
N LEU A 76 2.17 18.19 -11.35
CA LEU A 76 1.12 18.39 -12.35
C LEU A 76 -0.22 18.70 -11.68
N GLY A 77 -0.57 17.95 -10.64
CA GLY A 77 -1.77 18.21 -9.84
C GLY A 77 -1.78 19.62 -9.24
N SER A 78 -0.64 20.06 -8.74
CA SER A 78 -0.49 21.43 -8.22
C SER A 78 -0.59 22.49 -9.32
N ARG A 79 0.10 22.32 -10.46
CA ARG A 79 0.04 23.26 -11.60
C ARG A 79 -1.35 23.39 -12.22
N LEU A 80 -2.11 22.29 -12.23
CA LEU A 80 -3.49 22.26 -12.71
C LEU A 80 -4.49 22.79 -11.67
N GLY A 81 -4.03 23.12 -10.46
CA GLY A 81 -4.89 23.61 -9.38
C GLY A 81 -5.88 22.57 -8.87
N LEU A 82 -5.54 21.28 -8.94
CA LEU A 82 -6.44 20.22 -8.51
C LEU A 82 -6.67 20.27 -6.99
N PRO A 83 -7.90 20.14 -6.53
CA PRO A 83 -8.21 20.02 -5.11
C PRO A 83 -7.40 18.88 -4.47
N GLY A 84 -6.77 19.15 -3.33
CA GLY A 84 -5.91 18.17 -2.65
C GLY A 84 -4.43 18.28 -2.97
N PHE A 85 -4.03 19.01 -4.04
CA PHE A 85 -2.63 19.27 -4.40
C PHE A 85 -2.21 20.74 -4.21
N ILE A 86 -3.18 21.60 -3.93
CA ILE A 86 -2.95 23.02 -3.61
C ILE A 86 -3.55 23.38 -2.26
N ASN A 87 -2.98 24.38 -1.61
CA ASN A 87 -3.52 25.03 -0.43
C ASN A 87 -4.56 26.08 -0.83
N GLU A 88 -5.22 26.69 0.14
CA GLU A 88 -6.22 27.75 -0.08
C GLU A 88 -5.64 28.99 -0.77
N ASP A 89 -4.35 29.28 -0.52
CA ASP A 89 -3.60 30.35 -1.16
C ASP A 89 -3.04 29.99 -2.56
N LYS A 90 -3.43 28.81 -3.09
CA LYS A 90 -2.99 28.22 -4.35
C LYS A 90 -1.51 27.80 -4.38
N SER A 91 -0.80 27.84 -3.26
CA SER A 91 0.54 27.27 -3.18
C SER A 91 0.51 25.74 -3.27
N PRO A 92 1.60 25.09 -3.74
CA PRO A 92 1.70 23.62 -3.72
C PRO A 92 1.52 23.05 -2.32
N LYS A 93 0.70 22.04 -2.17
CA LYS A 93 0.47 21.37 -0.89
C LYS A 93 1.62 20.45 -0.49
N PHE A 94 2.33 19.87 -1.46
CA PHE A 94 3.43 18.95 -1.25
C PHE A 94 4.69 19.43 -2.00
N PRO A 95 5.32 20.52 -1.56
CA PRO A 95 6.49 21.09 -2.26
C PRO A 95 7.71 20.17 -2.24
N GLY A 96 7.81 19.27 -1.28
CA GLY A 96 8.85 18.25 -1.19
C GLY A 96 8.61 17.00 -2.03
N GLY A 97 7.57 16.99 -2.89
CA GLY A 97 7.25 15.85 -3.75
C GLY A 97 6.69 14.66 -2.99
N TYR A 98 7.01 13.46 -3.45
CA TYR A 98 6.40 12.23 -2.93
C TYR A 98 6.76 11.92 -1.47
N SER A 99 7.97 12.25 -1.02
CA SER A 99 8.36 12.09 0.38
C SER A 99 7.52 12.98 1.32
N ASP A 100 7.21 14.18 0.86
CA ASP A 100 6.31 15.11 1.55
C ASP A 100 4.85 14.61 1.52
N TYR A 101 4.42 14.11 0.36
CA TYR A 101 3.11 13.49 0.19
C TYR A 101 2.88 12.32 1.15
N ILE A 102 3.85 11.42 1.28
CA ILE A 102 3.74 10.25 2.18
C ILE A 102 3.46 10.69 3.63
N ILE A 103 4.05 11.79 4.07
CA ILE A 103 3.90 12.30 5.44
C ILE A 103 2.59 13.07 5.61
N ASN A 104 2.31 14.00 4.69
CA ASN A 104 1.34 15.06 4.89
C ASN A 104 -0.01 14.80 4.22
N HIS A 105 -0.09 13.84 3.28
CA HIS A 105 -1.36 13.50 2.67
C HIS A 105 -2.29 12.78 3.66
N GLU A 106 -3.54 13.16 3.65
CA GLU A 106 -4.61 12.49 4.38
C GLU A 106 -5.73 12.09 3.42
N ARG A 107 -6.08 10.82 3.41
CA ARG A 107 -7.25 10.30 2.67
C ARG A 107 -8.54 10.66 3.36
N GLN A 108 -8.50 10.64 4.67
CA GLN A 108 -9.53 11.09 5.59
C GLN A 108 -8.81 11.77 6.77
N PRO A 109 -9.47 12.65 7.51
CA PRO A 109 -8.87 13.28 8.67
C PRO A 109 -8.20 12.25 9.60
N GLY A 110 -6.92 12.42 9.86
CA GLY A 110 -6.12 11.54 10.69
C GLY A 110 -5.62 10.24 10.03
N ILE A 111 -5.93 9.97 8.76
CA ILE A 111 -5.50 8.73 8.07
C ILE A 111 -4.63 9.08 6.88
N GLY A 112 -3.33 8.76 6.99
CA GLY A 112 -2.34 8.98 5.94
C GLY A 112 -2.00 7.75 5.11
N PRO A 113 -1.06 7.86 4.17
CA PRO A 113 -0.59 6.73 3.37
C PRO A 113 0.09 5.63 4.17
N LEU A 114 0.83 5.98 5.22
CA LEU A 114 1.52 5.07 6.12
C LEU A 114 0.84 5.02 7.48
N ALA A 115 0.79 3.82 8.07
CA ALA A 115 0.12 3.57 9.33
C ALA A 115 1.04 3.67 10.56
N GLY A 116 2.31 3.27 10.43
CA GLY A 116 3.26 3.28 11.53
C GLY A 116 3.61 4.70 12.00
N TRP A 117 3.74 4.86 13.32
CA TRP A 117 4.18 6.11 14.00
C TRP A 117 3.38 7.36 13.64
N ARG A 118 2.11 7.20 13.25
CA ARG A 118 1.20 8.32 13.08
C ARG A 118 0.57 8.69 14.42
N GLY A 119 0.36 9.98 14.67
CA GLY A 119 -0.18 10.46 15.93
C GLY A 119 0.68 10.07 17.13
N ASN A 120 0.03 9.73 18.23
CA ASN A 120 0.66 9.26 19.46
C ASN A 120 0.98 7.76 19.43
N GLY A 121 0.57 7.05 18.36
CA GLY A 121 0.72 5.60 18.29
C GLY A 121 -0.38 4.80 19.00
N ASP A 122 -1.37 5.47 19.61
CA ASP A 122 -2.45 4.81 20.36
C ASP A 122 -3.37 3.99 19.42
N GLU A 123 -3.60 4.50 18.21
CA GLU A 123 -4.34 3.79 17.17
C GLU A 123 -3.47 3.60 15.93
N PHE A 124 -3.28 2.34 15.54
CA PHE A 124 -2.51 2.02 14.34
C PHE A 124 -3.17 2.63 13.09
N GLY A 125 -2.40 3.41 12.36
CA GLY A 125 -2.84 4.05 11.12
C GLY A 125 -3.63 5.34 11.30
N LYS A 126 -3.88 5.78 12.53
CA LYS A 126 -4.65 6.99 12.80
C LYS A 126 -3.91 7.98 13.68
N GLY A 127 -4.24 9.24 13.53
CA GLY A 127 -3.71 10.33 14.32
C GLY A 127 -3.18 11.49 13.50
N ALA A 128 -2.64 12.49 14.19
CA ALA A 128 -2.07 13.67 13.57
C ALA A 128 -0.83 13.32 12.73
N VAL A 129 -0.55 14.18 11.75
CA VAL A 129 0.68 14.09 10.95
C VAL A 129 1.90 14.09 11.85
N ASN A 130 2.81 13.16 11.61
CA ASN A 130 4.11 13.11 12.28
C ASN A 130 5.20 13.46 11.27
N PRO A 131 5.82 14.66 11.35
CA PRO A 131 6.87 15.07 10.41
C PRO A 131 8.10 14.14 10.43
N ASN A 132 8.29 13.39 11.52
CA ASN A 132 9.41 12.48 11.69
C ASN A 132 9.09 11.03 11.28
N GLN A 133 7.93 10.80 10.69
CA GLN A 133 7.43 9.46 10.38
C GLN A 133 8.38 8.67 9.49
N LEU A 134 8.90 9.25 8.40
CA LEU A 134 9.84 8.57 7.51
C LEU A 134 11.14 8.17 8.23
N ASN A 135 11.67 9.05 9.08
CA ASN A 135 12.88 8.72 9.86
C ASN A 135 12.64 7.54 10.78
N LYS A 136 11.44 7.44 11.39
CA LYS A 136 11.07 6.30 12.22
C LYS A 136 11.04 4.99 11.43
N TYR A 137 10.53 5.03 10.20
CA TYR A 137 10.63 3.86 9.32
C TYR A 137 12.07 3.49 9.01
N ILE A 138 12.92 4.46 8.65
CA ILE A 138 14.34 4.22 8.36
C ILE A 138 15.05 3.60 9.56
N GLU A 139 14.86 4.16 10.75
CA GLU A 139 15.43 3.66 12.01
C GLU A 139 15.01 2.21 12.30
N ASN A 140 13.80 1.82 11.86
CA ASN A 140 13.25 0.48 12.04
C ASN A 140 13.42 -0.42 10.80
N GLY A 141 14.41 -0.18 9.96
CA GLY A 141 14.68 -0.99 8.77
C GLY A 141 13.67 -0.81 7.65
N CYS A 142 13.07 0.37 7.53
CA CYS A 142 12.06 0.73 6.52
C CYS A 142 10.72 -0.04 6.63
N PHE A 143 10.44 -0.63 7.77
CA PHE A 143 9.30 -1.51 7.98
C PHE A 143 8.61 -1.22 9.31
N HIS A 144 7.29 -1.35 9.34
CA HIS A 144 6.50 -1.31 10.57
C HIS A 144 5.52 -2.48 10.60
N PHE A 145 5.50 -3.22 11.70
CA PHE A 145 4.56 -4.31 11.93
C PHE A 145 3.68 -3.99 13.14
N ASN A 146 2.38 -4.10 12.96
CA ASN A 146 1.41 -3.99 14.03
C ASN A 146 0.86 -5.39 14.35
N GLU A 147 1.33 -5.96 15.44
CA GLU A 147 0.84 -7.23 15.94
C GLU A 147 -0.56 -7.05 16.51
N LEU A 148 -1.47 -7.89 16.08
CA LEU A 148 -2.83 -7.96 16.63
C LEU A 148 -2.81 -8.68 17.97
N LYS A 149 -3.62 -8.23 18.91
CA LYS A 149 -3.88 -8.96 20.14
C LYS A 149 -4.41 -10.36 19.82
N LYS A 150 -4.07 -11.35 20.66
CA LYS A 150 -4.44 -12.75 20.41
C LYS A 150 -5.93 -12.98 20.21
N ASP A 151 -6.77 -12.21 20.88
CA ASP A 151 -8.22 -12.25 20.74
C ASP A 151 -8.73 -11.60 19.44
N GLN A 152 -7.88 -10.84 18.75
CA GLN A 152 -8.16 -10.17 17.48
C GLN A 152 -7.47 -10.84 16.28
N GLN A 153 -6.48 -11.68 16.53
CA GLN A 153 -5.87 -12.50 15.48
C GLN A 153 -6.97 -13.33 14.81
N TYR A 154 -6.82 -13.58 13.52
CA TYR A 154 -7.82 -14.25 12.69
C TYR A 154 -9.09 -13.45 12.37
N TYR A 155 -9.48 -12.43 13.15
CA TYR A 155 -10.66 -11.60 12.83
C TYR A 155 -10.36 -10.45 11.86
N LYS A 156 -9.12 -10.29 11.46
CA LYS A 156 -8.70 -9.23 10.54
C LYS A 156 -9.44 -9.24 9.19
N PHE A 157 -9.76 -10.45 8.71
CA PHE A 157 -10.43 -10.68 7.43
C PHE A 157 -11.86 -11.17 7.58
N ALA A 158 -12.36 -11.23 8.81
CA ALA A 158 -13.70 -11.68 9.11
C ALA A 158 -14.40 -10.69 10.04
N ASN A 159 -15.70 -10.55 9.84
CA ASN A 159 -16.52 -9.72 10.72
C ASN A 159 -16.84 -10.50 11.98
N LYS A 160 -16.23 -10.14 13.11
CA LYS A 160 -16.43 -10.81 14.41
C LYS A 160 -17.91 -10.82 14.81
N SER A 161 -18.60 -9.70 14.69
CA SER A 161 -20.02 -9.59 15.03
C SER A 161 -20.89 -10.52 14.18
N TYR A 162 -20.54 -10.72 12.92
CA TYR A 162 -21.23 -11.67 12.06
C TYR A 162 -20.99 -13.12 12.48
N LEU A 163 -19.78 -13.48 12.87
CA LEU A 163 -19.45 -14.81 13.35
C LEU A 163 -20.16 -15.13 14.68
N GLU A 164 -20.22 -14.18 15.61
CA GLU A 164 -20.99 -14.29 16.85
C GLU A 164 -22.48 -14.48 16.56
N PHE A 165 -23.05 -13.71 15.64
CA PHE A 165 -24.42 -13.85 15.18
C PHE A 165 -24.69 -15.22 14.54
N ALA A 166 -23.80 -15.67 13.64
CA ALA A 166 -23.92 -16.96 12.96
C ALA A 166 -23.85 -18.13 13.94
N LYS A 167 -22.98 -18.06 14.95
CA LYS A 167 -22.90 -19.06 16.02
C LYS A 167 -24.18 -19.07 16.88
N LYS A 168 -24.65 -17.89 17.28
CA LYS A 168 -25.88 -17.76 18.07
C LYS A 168 -27.09 -18.38 17.36
N ASN A 169 -27.12 -18.35 16.03
CA ASN A 169 -28.17 -18.93 15.21
C ASN A 169 -27.89 -20.39 14.81
N GLY A 170 -26.81 -21.00 15.29
CA GLY A 170 -26.46 -22.38 14.99
C GLY A 170 -25.96 -22.63 13.56
N TRP A 171 -25.59 -21.60 12.83
CA TRP A 171 -25.10 -21.72 11.46
C TRP A 171 -23.65 -22.19 11.38
N ILE A 172 -22.86 -21.89 12.42
CA ILE A 172 -21.49 -22.35 12.58
C ILE A 172 -21.24 -22.89 13.97
N GLY A 173 -20.33 -23.86 14.10
CA GLY A 173 -20.02 -24.52 15.36
C GLY A 173 -19.08 -23.73 16.27
N SER A 174 -18.28 -22.85 15.71
CA SER A 174 -17.32 -22.02 16.45
C SER A 174 -17.24 -20.62 15.87
N GLU A 175 -16.81 -19.64 16.67
CA GLU A 175 -16.57 -18.27 16.23
C GLU A 175 -15.21 -18.08 15.54
N GLN A 176 -14.46 -19.15 15.35
CA GLN A 176 -13.19 -19.06 14.64
C GLN A 176 -13.46 -18.69 13.18
N PRO A 177 -12.88 -17.58 12.69
CA PRO A 177 -13.04 -17.22 11.30
C PRO A 177 -12.34 -18.28 10.44
N ILE A 178 -13.04 -18.75 9.44
CA ILE A 178 -12.42 -19.50 8.35
C ILE A 178 -11.71 -18.47 7.48
N ILE A 179 -10.44 -18.18 7.79
CA ILE A 179 -9.72 -17.07 7.18
C ILE A 179 -9.37 -17.36 5.73
N PHE A 180 -9.05 -18.59 5.41
CA PHE A 180 -8.85 -19.08 4.05
C PHE A 180 -9.08 -20.58 4.00
N GLN A 181 -10.21 -20.98 3.46
CA GLN A 181 -10.29 -22.27 2.80
C GLN A 181 -10.12 -22.01 1.29
N LEU A 182 -8.92 -21.71 0.86
CA LEU A 182 -8.57 -21.86 -0.54
C LEU A 182 -8.49 -23.36 -0.82
N TYR A 183 -9.64 -23.90 -1.19
CA TYR A 183 -9.66 -25.18 -1.86
C TYR A 183 -9.09 -24.97 -3.26
N SER A 184 -7.84 -25.32 -3.43
CA SER A 184 -7.24 -25.43 -4.75
C SER A 184 -7.15 -26.90 -5.11
N GLU A 185 -7.97 -27.35 -6.03
CA GLU A 185 -7.86 -28.71 -6.60
C GLU A 185 -6.47 -28.93 -7.18
N GLU A 186 -5.84 -27.88 -7.69
CA GLU A 186 -4.48 -27.93 -8.21
C GLU A 186 -3.45 -28.16 -7.11
N MET A 187 -3.56 -27.51 -5.96
CA MET A 187 -2.65 -27.73 -4.84
C MET A 187 -2.75 -29.16 -4.30
N GLN A 188 -3.95 -29.75 -4.27
CA GLN A 188 -4.13 -31.15 -3.90
C GLN A 188 -3.55 -32.08 -4.97
N LYS A 189 -3.80 -31.79 -6.24
CA LYS A 189 -3.26 -32.55 -7.36
C LYS A 189 -1.73 -32.59 -7.37
N PHE A 190 -1.09 -31.51 -7.01
CA PHE A 190 0.36 -31.42 -6.91
C PHE A 190 0.94 -31.80 -5.54
N LYS A 191 0.11 -32.26 -4.59
CA LYS A 191 0.50 -32.65 -3.23
C LYS A 191 1.22 -31.54 -2.46
N LEU A 192 0.88 -30.31 -2.71
CA LEU A 192 1.45 -29.12 -2.05
C LEU A 192 0.82 -28.84 -0.68
N ALA A 193 -0.08 -29.68 -0.24
CA ALA A 193 -0.78 -29.55 1.05
C ALA A 193 0.17 -29.47 2.27
N GLY A 194 1.34 -30.13 2.21
CA GLY A 194 2.35 -30.07 3.27
C GLY A 194 3.17 -28.78 3.34
N MET A 195 2.90 -27.78 2.50
CA MET A 195 3.61 -26.50 2.48
C MET A 195 2.87 -25.38 3.22
N GLY A 196 1.94 -25.71 4.11
CA GLY A 196 1.27 -24.72 4.98
C GLY A 196 0.03 -24.06 4.38
N PHE A 197 -0.35 -24.39 3.15
CA PHE A 197 -1.51 -23.75 2.50
C PHE A 197 -2.76 -24.64 2.38
N GLY A 198 -2.69 -25.90 2.76
CA GLY A 198 -3.79 -26.83 2.51
C GLY A 198 -4.08 -27.86 3.61
N GLU A 199 -3.36 -27.82 4.74
CA GLU A 199 -3.51 -28.82 5.81
C GLU A 199 -4.84 -28.76 6.57
N THR A 200 -5.61 -27.71 6.40
CA THR A 200 -6.84 -27.46 7.17
C THR A 200 -8.12 -27.84 6.43
N LEU A 201 -8.03 -28.34 5.21
CA LEU A 201 -9.22 -28.74 4.46
C LEU A 201 -9.52 -30.22 4.69
N PRO A 202 -10.64 -30.57 5.33
CA PRO A 202 -11.08 -31.94 5.36
C PRO A 202 -11.33 -32.42 3.93
N PRO A 203 -10.99 -33.68 3.61
CA PRO A 203 -11.30 -34.24 2.30
C PRO A 203 -12.81 -34.15 2.09
N LYS A 204 -13.24 -33.68 0.94
CA LYS A 204 -14.62 -33.79 0.51
C LYS A 204 -15.05 -35.25 0.61
N LYS A 205 -16.08 -35.54 1.40
CA LYS A 205 -16.80 -36.82 1.33
C LYS A 205 -17.67 -36.83 0.09
#